data_9b0f587235ab845901d075e8f64683be
#
_entry.id   9b0f587235ab845901d075e8f64683be
#
_cell.length_a   1.000
_cell.length_b   1.000
_cell.length_c   1.000
_cell.angle_alpha   90.00
_cell.angle_beta   90.00
_cell.angle_gamma   90.00
#
_symmetry.space_group_name_H-M   'P 1'
#
loop_
_entity.id
_entity.type
_entity.pdbx_description
1 polymer ?
#
loop_
_entity_poly.entity_id
_entity_poly.type
_entity_poly.pdbx_seq_one_letter_code
_entity_poly.pdbx_strand_id
1 'polypeptide(L)'
;PSSDIIYDEMRTAHQAYAPKTVPFVVEALSWDRALLEQHQSDQLNQLVNHARQHSTLWRDRLADLPDQITLEHLTDIPVLTKRHMMDNWSEFLTIPDVTLDDAYEHLDGLAEDRYFKERCHLIASSGSSGQPALFLYDWDGWAGCTRAIGRYGPYLAQHYPDWKNPTGPSANVGADRASHMTIAMASTFG
;
A
#
# COMPACT_ATOMS: atom_id res chain seq x y z
N PRO A 1 -13.98 -14.33 19.47
CA PRO A 1 -12.57 -14.06 19.73
C PRO A 1 -12.39 -12.62 20.19
N SER A 2 -11.39 -12.36 21.04
CA SER A 2 -11.02 -10.97 21.35
C SER A 2 -10.38 -10.33 20.11
N SER A 3 -10.40 -9.00 20.01
CA SER A 3 -9.77 -8.28 18.91
C SER A 3 -8.26 -8.60 18.75
N ASP A 4 -7.61 -8.95 19.86
CA ASP A 4 -6.19 -9.34 19.87
C ASP A 4 -5.95 -10.69 19.19
N ILE A 5 -6.85 -11.66 19.39
CA ILE A 5 -6.76 -12.99 18.73
C ILE A 5 -6.92 -12.81 17.22
N ILE A 6 -7.87 -12.01 16.79
CA ILE A 6 -8.11 -11.74 15.35
C ILE A 6 -6.88 -11.05 14.74
N TYR A 7 -6.31 -10.07 15.45
CA TYR A 7 -5.10 -9.38 14.99
C TYR A 7 -3.93 -10.36 14.80
N ASP A 8 -3.66 -11.21 15.77
CA ASP A 8 -2.55 -12.17 15.71
C ASP A 8 -2.72 -13.21 14.60
N GLU A 9 -3.96 -13.68 14.37
CA GLU A 9 -4.27 -14.59 13.28
C GLU A 9 -4.04 -13.92 11.91
N MET A 10 -4.53 -12.70 11.72
CA MET A 10 -4.36 -11.93 10.50
C MET A 10 -2.88 -11.60 10.24
N ARG A 11 -2.17 -11.16 11.27
CA ARG A 11 -0.73 -10.88 11.23
C ARG A 11 0.06 -12.12 10.81
N THR A 12 -0.20 -13.25 11.45
CA THR A 12 0.45 -14.53 11.10
C THR A 12 0.21 -14.92 9.65
N ALA A 13 -1.03 -14.78 9.18
CA ALA A 13 -1.39 -15.06 7.80
C ALA A 13 -0.67 -14.10 6.82
N HIS A 14 -0.58 -12.81 7.13
CA HIS A 14 0.17 -11.83 6.33
C HIS A 14 1.67 -12.14 6.28
N GLN A 15 2.27 -12.50 7.41
CA GLN A 15 3.68 -12.90 7.49
C GLN A 15 3.97 -14.14 6.63
N ALA A 16 3.02 -15.05 6.52
CA ALA A 16 3.14 -16.23 5.67
C ALA A 16 2.88 -15.95 4.18
N TYR A 17 2.08 -14.93 3.88
CA TYR A 17 1.70 -14.57 2.50
C TYR A 17 2.74 -13.69 1.80
N ALA A 18 3.19 -12.62 2.44
CA ALA A 18 4.04 -11.61 1.83
C ALA A 18 5.34 -12.16 1.20
N PRO A 19 6.08 -13.09 1.83
CA PRO A 19 7.30 -13.65 1.24
C PRO A 19 7.08 -14.39 -0.07
N LYS A 20 5.89 -14.98 -0.28
CA LYS A 20 5.54 -15.73 -1.51
C LYS A 20 5.49 -14.84 -2.74
N THR A 21 5.34 -13.54 -2.56
CA THR A 21 5.24 -12.55 -3.63
C THR A 21 6.58 -11.92 -4.00
N VAL A 22 7.62 -12.10 -3.17
CA VAL A 22 8.96 -11.52 -3.38
C VAL A 22 9.67 -12.05 -4.63
N PRO A 23 9.65 -13.36 -4.97
CA PRO A 23 10.36 -13.87 -6.14
C PRO A 23 10.03 -13.13 -7.43
N PHE A 24 8.74 -12.82 -7.65
CA PHE A 24 8.29 -12.07 -8.82
C PHE A 24 8.96 -10.70 -8.94
N VAL A 25 9.01 -9.93 -7.83
CA VAL A 25 9.59 -8.57 -7.88
C VAL A 25 11.11 -8.59 -7.95
N VAL A 26 11.77 -9.66 -7.51
CA VAL A 26 13.21 -9.87 -7.71
C VAL A 26 13.51 -10.17 -9.18
N GLU A 27 12.73 -11.05 -9.81
CA GLU A 27 12.83 -11.34 -11.23
C GLU A 27 12.63 -10.08 -12.08
N ALA A 28 11.64 -9.26 -11.75
CA ALA A 28 11.33 -8.02 -12.45
C ALA A 28 12.49 -7.00 -12.45
N LEU A 29 13.43 -7.09 -11.51
CA LEU A 29 14.63 -6.23 -11.50
C LEU A 29 15.63 -6.56 -12.64
N SER A 30 15.49 -7.72 -13.28
CA SER A 30 16.32 -8.16 -14.42
C SER A 30 15.60 -8.06 -15.78
N TRP A 31 14.34 -7.60 -15.80
CA TRP A 31 13.60 -7.44 -17.04
C TRP A 31 14.21 -6.39 -17.94
N ASP A 32 14.13 -6.63 -19.25
CA ASP A 32 14.47 -5.61 -20.23
C ASP A 32 13.43 -4.47 -20.23
N ARG A 33 13.76 -3.42 -20.92
CA ARG A 33 12.92 -2.20 -20.98
C ARG A 33 11.53 -2.48 -21.54
N ALA A 34 11.45 -3.29 -22.58
CA ALA A 34 10.18 -3.57 -23.27
C ALA A 34 9.22 -4.38 -22.35
N LEU A 35 9.73 -5.41 -21.68
CA LEU A 35 8.95 -6.20 -20.74
C LEU A 35 8.50 -5.38 -19.54
N LEU A 36 9.37 -4.50 -19.02
CA LEU A 36 9.04 -3.60 -17.93
C LEU A 36 7.92 -2.63 -18.32
N GLU A 37 8.01 -1.98 -19.47
CA GLU A 37 7.00 -1.04 -19.96
C GLU A 37 5.66 -1.73 -20.25
N GLN A 38 5.70 -2.94 -20.79
CA GLN A 38 4.49 -3.73 -20.99
C GLN A 38 3.81 -4.02 -19.64
N HIS A 39 4.57 -4.52 -18.66
CA HIS A 39 4.03 -4.79 -17.32
C HIS A 39 3.48 -3.53 -16.65
N GLN A 40 4.19 -2.39 -16.74
CA GLN A 40 3.72 -1.12 -16.20
C GLN A 40 2.42 -0.65 -16.86
N SER A 41 2.29 -0.81 -18.17
CA SER A 41 1.06 -0.49 -18.90
C SER A 41 -0.11 -1.37 -18.46
N ASP A 42 0.12 -2.67 -18.30
CA ASP A 42 -0.91 -3.62 -17.85
C ASP A 42 -1.37 -3.30 -16.41
N GLN A 43 -0.44 -2.98 -15.51
CA GLN A 43 -0.76 -2.60 -14.14
C GLN A 43 -1.49 -1.25 -14.08
N LEU A 44 -1.07 -0.26 -14.89
CA LEU A 44 -1.74 1.02 -14.99
C LEU A 44 -3.18 0.86 -15.48
N ASN A 45 -3.38 0.05 -16.53
CA ASN A 45 -4.70 -0.25 -17.06
C ASN A 45 -5.61 -0.92 -16.01
N GLN A 46 -5.09 -1.90 -15.27
CA GLN A 46 -5.82 -2.56 -14.18
C GLN A 46 -6.19 -1.57 -13.08
N LEU A 47 -5.26 -0.73 -12.65
CA LEU A 47 -5.47 0.28 -11.61
C LEU A 47 -6.56 1.29 -12.01
N VAL A 48 -6.46 1.85 -13.22
CA VAL A 48 -7.44 2.82 -13.72
C VAL A 48 -8.83 2.20 -13.84
N ASN A 49 -8.94 0.99 -14.37
CA ASN A 49 -10.22 0.30 -14.49
C ASN A 49 -10.80 -0.07 -13.11
N HIS A 50 -9.98 -0.51 -12.17
CA HIS A 50 -10.42 -0.73 -10.79
C HIS A 50 -10.95 0.57 -10.15
N ALA A 51 -10.21 1.68 -10.29
CA ALA A 51 -10.62 2.97 -9.76
C ALA A 51 -11.95 3.46 -10.38
N ARG A 52 -12.14 3.32 -11.69
CA ARG A 52 -13.39 3.64 -12.37
C ARG A 52 -14.58 2.82 -11.86
N GLN A 53 -14.36 1.56 -11.57
CA GLN A 53 -15.41 0.63 -11.14
C GLN A 53 -15.83 0.85 -9.69
N HIS A 54 -14.89 1.18 -8.81
CA HIS A 54 -15.08 1.15 -7.37
C HIS A 54 -15.04 2.50 -6.66
N SER A 55 -14.61 3.58 -7.34
CA SER A 55 -14.57 4.93 -6.77
C SER A 55 -15.42 5.88 -7.62
N THR A 56 -16.38 6.54 -6.99
CA THR A 56 -17.22 7.53 -7.66
C THR A 56 -16.41 8.73 -8.13
N LEU A 57 -15.48 9.21 -7.28
CA LEU A 57 -14.59 10.32 -7.62
C LEU A 57 -13.73 10.00 -8.85
N TRP A 58 -13.13 8.80 -8.90
CA TRP A 58 -12.29 8.42 -10.01
C TRP A 58 -13.07 8.08 -11.28
N ARG A 59 -14.24 7.52 -11.16
CA ARG A 59 -15.14 7.29 -12.31
C ARG A 59 -15.37 8.57 -13.10
N ASP A 60 -15.73 9.65 -12.40
CA ASP A 60 -16.03 10.93 -13.03
C ASP A 60 -14.76 11.59 -13.60
N ARG A 61 -13.67 11.54 -12.85
CA ARG A 61 -12.41 12.18 -13.26
C ARG A 61 -11.68 11.48 -14.41
N LEU A 62 -11.92 10.19 -14.59
CA LEU A 62 -11.29 9.36 -15.63
C LEU A 62 -12.22 9.08 -16.80
N ALA A 63 -13.38 9.74 -16.87
CA ALA A 63 -14.42 9.47 -17.87
C ALA A 63 -13.94 9.70 -19.30
N ASP A 64 -13.08 10.68 -19.52
CA ASP A 64 -12.59 11.06 -20.85
C ASP A 64 -11.40 10.21 -21.34
N LEU A 65 -10.84 9.36 -20.47
CA LEU A 65 -9.75 8.46 -20.87
C LEU A 65 -10.28 7.24 -21.62
N PRO A 66 -9.51 6.66 -22.55
CA PRO A 66 -9.92 5.46 -23.29
C PRO A 66 -10.11 4.25 -22.35
N ASP A 67 -10.78 3.22 -22.83
CA ASP A 67 -11.00 1.98 -22.06
C ASP A 67 -9.69 1.22 -21.82
N GLN A 68 -8.80 1.23 -22.82
CA GLN A 68 -7.48 0.62 -22.71
C GLN A 68 -6.43 1.70 -22.39
N ILE A 69 -5.83 1.60 -21.22
CA ILE A 69 -4.83 2.55 -20.73
C ILE A 69 -3.43 1.96 -20.88
N THR A 70 -2.50 2.78 -21.35
CA THR A 70 -1.07 2.49 -21.45
C THR A 70 -0.26 3.60 -20.77
N LEU A 71 1.07 3.45 -20.71
CA LEU A 71 1.95 4.48 -20.15
C LEU A 71 1.87 5.81 -20.91
N GLU A 72 1.49 5.80 -22.18
CA GLU A 72 1.31 7.02 -22.99
C GLU A 72 0.21 7.93 -22.42
N HIS A 73 -0.81 7.34 -21.78
CA HIS A 73 -1.92 8.07 -21.16
C HIS A 73 -1.62 8.56 -19.72
N LEU A 74 -0.43 8.29 -19.18
CA LEU A 74 -0.11 8.64 -17.80
C LEU A 74 -0.25 10.15 -17.52
N THR A 75 0.11 10.99 -18.49
CA THR A 75 0.01 12.45 -18.38
C THR A 75 -1.41 12.99 -18.52
N ASP A 76 -2.33 12.18 -19.04
CA ASP A 76 -3.74 12.54 -19.22
C ASP A 76 -4.55 12.27 -17.94
N ILE A 77 -3.99 11.48 -17.02
CA ILE A 77 -4.62 11.21 -15.72
C ILE A 77 -4.63 12.49 -14.88
N PRO A 78 -5.81 12.98 -14.48
CA PRO A 78 -5.92 14.24 -13.77
C PRO A 78 -5.27 14.18 -12.38
N VAL A 79 -4.46 15.18 -12.06
CA VAL A 79 -3.80 15.29 -10.74
C VAL A 79 -4.84 15.45 -9.64
N LEU A 80 -4.74 14.64 -8.60
CA LEU A 80 -5.53 14.74 -7.38
C LEU A 80 -4.69 15.39 -6.28
N THR A 81 -5.17 16.52 -5.75
CA THR A 81 -4.53 17.14 -4.60
C THR A 81 -4.97 16.46 -3.31
N LYS A 82 -4.12 16.48 -2.29
CA LYS A 82 -4.44 15.98 -0.95
C LYS A 82 -5.73 16.57 -0.40
N ARG A 83 -5.91 17.88 -0.55
CA ARG A 83 -7.12 18.57 -0.10
C ARG A 83 -8.37 17.99 -0.78
N HIS A 84 -8.34 17.91 -2.12
CA HIS A 84 -9.47 17.38 -2.88
C HIS A 84 -9.78 15.92 -2.51
N MET A 85 -8.75 15.09 -2.29
CA MET A 85 -8.90 13.73 -1.82
C MET A 85 -9.59 13.66 -0.46
N MET A 86 -9.16 14.47 0.52
CA MET A 86 -9.72 14.46 1.86
C MET A 86 -11.13 15.05 1.94
N ASP A 87 -11.41 16.10 1.14
CA ASP A 87 -12.75 16.70 1.06
C ASP A 87 -13.78 15.75 0.43
N ASN A 88 -13.32 14.76 -0.36
CA ASN A 88 -14.17 13.76 -1.04
C ASN A 88 -13.74 12.32 -0.66
N TRP A 89 -13.31 12.10 0.58
CA TRP A 89 -12.63 10.88 0.97
C TRP A 89 -13.45 9.61 0.77
N SER A 90 -14.72 9.62 1.11
CA SER A 90 -15.62 8.47 0.91
C SER A 90 -15.85 8.15 -0.57
N GLU A 91 -15.88 9.16 -1.45
CA GLU A 91 -16.01 8.98 -2.90
C GLU A 91 -14.70 8.54 -3.57
N PHE A 92 -13.58 8.91 -2.95
CA PHE A 92 -12.23 8.51 -3.37
C PHE A 92 -11.96 7.02 -3.13
N LEU A 93 -12.48 6.46 -2.04
CA LEU A 93 -12.23 5.07 -1.67
C LEU A 93 -12.79 4.08 -2.68
N THR A 94 -12.08 2.97 -2.85
CA THR A 94 -12.53 1.78 -3.58
C THR A 94 -13.08 0.69 -2.65
N ILE A 95 -12.99 0.90 -1.34
CA ILE A 95 -13.49 -0.01 -0.30
C ILE A 95 -14.82 0.54 0.22
N PRO A 96 -15.92 -0.23 0.15
CA PRO A 96 -17.22 0.22 0.60
C PRO A 96 -17.33 0.26 2.14
N ASP A 97 -18.36 0.94 2.63
CA ASP A 97 -18.78 0.96 4.04
C ASP A 97 -17.71 1.51 5.02
N VAL A 98 -16.96 2.49 4.56
CA VAL A 98 -15.96 3.19 5.34
C VAL A 98 -16.21 4.69 5.29
N THR A 99 -16.39 5.31 6.45
CA THR A 99 -16.53 6.76 6.58
C THR A 99 -15.25 7.40 7.11
N LEU A 100 -15.11 8.70 6.90
CA LEU A 100 -13.98 9.45 7.44
C LEU A 100 -14.00 9.49 8.97
N ASP A 101 -15.20 9.52 9.57
CA ASP A 101 -15.37 9.48 11.03
C ASP A 101 -14.91 8.14 11.61
N ASP A 102 -15.27 7.00 10.98
CA ASP A 102 -14.76 5.68 11.36
C ASP A 102 -13.22 5.64 11.35
N ALA A 103 -12.62 6.27 10.33
CA ALA A 103 -11.18 6.29 10.17
C ALA A 103 -10.49 7.11 11.27
N TYR A 104 -11.03 8.28 11.61
CA TYR A 104 -10.49 9.09 12.71
C TYR A 104 -10.70 8.42 14.07
N GLU A 105 -11.87 7.84 14.33
CA GLU A 105 -12.13 7.09 15.56
C GLU A 105 -11.13 5.95 15.76
N HIS A 106 -10.86 5.20 14.67
CA HIS A 106 -9.84 4.15 14.72
C HIS A 106 -8.45 4.69 15.07
N LEU A 107 -8.02 5.76 14.40
CA LEU A 107 -6.69 6.35 14.62
C LEU A 107 -6.52 6.94 16.01
N ASP A 108 -7.57 7.58 16.54
CA ASP A 108 -7.55 8.16 17.88
C ASP A 108 -7.49 7.10 18.98
N GLY A 109 -8.10 5.92 18.74
CA GLY A 109 -8.06 4.76 19.62
C GLY A 109 -6.83 3.86 19.47
N LEU A 110 -5.93 4.16 18.51
CA LEU A 110 -4.84 3.27 18.13
C LEU A 110 -3.62 3.43 19.05
N ALA A 111 -3.54 2.65 20.11
CA ALA A 111 -2.37 2.58 20.98
C ALA A 111 -1.27 1.68 20.40
N GLU A 112 -1.67 0.58 19.74
CA GLU A 112 -0.81 -0.39 19.07
C GLU A 112 -1.35 -0.65 17.66
N ASP A 113 -0.57 -1.31 16.79
CA ASP A 113 -1.01 -1.65 15.44
C ASP A 113 -2.26 -2.56 15.48
N ARG A 114 -3.25 -2.24 14.63
CA ARG A 114 -4.49 -3.00 14.48
C ARG A 114 -5.01 -2.91 13.06
N TYR A 115 -5.67 -3.97 12.61
CA TYR A 115 -6.42 -3.94 11.35
C TYR A 115 -7.71 -3.13 11.50
N PHE A 116 -7.86 -2.12 10.66
CA PHE A 116 -9.08 -1.34 10.58
C PHE A 116 -10.22 -2.20 10.02
N LYS A 117 -11.34 -2.25 10.75
CA LYS A 117 -12.50 -3.11 10.43
C LYS A 117 -12.09 -4.57 10.12
N GLU A 118 -11.06 -5.09 10.78
CA GLU A 118 -10.54 -6.46 10.64
C GLU A 118 -10.19 -6.86 9.19
N ARG A 119 -9.81 -5.91 8.33
CA ARG A 119 -9.51 -6.19 6.91
C ARG A 119 -8.48 -5.30 6.26
N CYS A 120 -8.21 -4.12 6.79
CA CYS A 120 -7.33 -3.13 6.17
C CYS A 120 -6.33 -2.58 7.17
N HIS A 121 -5.22 -2.01 6.68
CA HIS A 121 -4.42 -1.09 7.46
C HIS A 121 -4.78 0.35 7.08
N LEU A 122 -4.98 1.19 8.08
CA LEU A 122 -5.23 2.62 7.94
C LEU A 122 -3.97 3.38 8.37
N ILE A 123 -3.40 4.11 7.44
CA ILE A 123 -2.17 4.88 7.65
C ILE A 123 -2.44 6.36 7.47
N ALA A 124 -1.91 7.16 8.37
CA ALA A 124 -1.94 8.62 8.30
C ALA A 124 -0.59 9.19 7.87
N SER A 125 -0.60 10.18 6.98
CA SER A 125 0.60 10.98 6.70
C SER A 125 0.92 11.91 7.89
N SER A 126 2.16 12.41 7.97
CA SER A 126 2.64 13.26 9.08
C SER A 126 1.86 14.57 9.30
N GLY A 127 1.03 14.96 8.33
CA GLY A 127 0.21 16.18 8.49
C GLY A 127 0.99 17.49 8.52
N SER A 128 2.24 17.53 8.04
CA SER A 128 3.10 18.72 8.02
C SER A 128 2.47 19.95 7.35
N SER A 129 1.44 19.77 6.54
CA SER A 129 0.63 20.81 5.88
C SER A 129 -0.71 21.09 6.58
N GLY A 130 -0.86 20.70 7.86
CA GLY A 130 -2.04 20.91 8.69
C GLY A 130 -2.91 19.66 8.84
N GLN A 131 -3.54 19.17 7.79
CA GLN A 131 -4.39 17.98 7.84
C GLN A 131 -3.63 16.75 7.32
N PRO A 132 -3.60 15.61 8.03
CA PRO A 132 -3.03 14.37 7.52
C PRO A 132 -3.86 13.81 6.36
N ALA A 133 -3.22 13.19 5.39
CA ALA A 133 -3.90 12.34 4.42
C ALA A 133 -4.04 10.94 5.00
N LEU A 134 -5.18 10.30 4.76
CA LEU A 134 -5.47 8.95 5.22
C LEU A 134 -5.45 7.99 4.03
N PHE A 135 -4.79 6.84 4.20
CA PHE A 135 -4.66 5.80 3.19
C PHE A 135 -5.09 4.46 3.76
N LEU A 136 -5.94 3.78 3.02
CA LEU A 136 -6.34 2.41 3.32
C LEU A 136 -5.57 1.44 2.43
N TYR A 137 -5.02 0.44 3.06
CA TYR A 137 -4.39 -0.70 2.40
C TYR A 137 -5.20 -1.95 2.71
N ASP A 138 -5.75 -2.56 1.69
CA ASP A 138 -6.32 -3.90 1.80
C ASP A 138 -5.22 -4.96 2.02
N TRP A 139 -5.62 -6.22 2.07
CA TRP A 139 -4.70 -7.34 2.30
C TRP A 139 -3.54 -7.39 1.28
N ASP A 140 -3.86 -7.32 -0.01
CA ASP A 140 -2.86 -7.39 -1.07
C ASP A 140 -2.00 -6.13 -1.14
N GLY A 141 -2.60 -4.96 -0.96
CA GLY A 141 -1.91 -3.68 -0.90
C GLY A 141 -0.91 -3.61 0.25
N TRP A 142 -1.27 -4.12 1.44
CA TRP A 142 -0.37 -4.17 2.59
C TRP A 142 0.80 -5.13 2.38
N ALA A 143 0.54 -6.33 1.84
CA ALA A 143 1.58 -7.26 1.43
C ALA A 143 2.46 -6.68 0.31
N GLY A 144 1.88 -5.87 -0.58
CA GLY A 144 2.58 -5.17 -1.65
C GLY A 144 3.66 -4.19 -1.15
N CYS A 145 3.42 -3.50 -0.03
CA CYS A 145 4.42 -2.65 0.61
C CYS A 145 5.65 -3.46 1.03
N THR A 146 5.45 -4.64 1.60
CA THR A 146 6.55 -5.55 1.99
C THR A 146 7.33 -6.06 0.79
N ARG A 147 6.66 -6.38 -0.33
CA ARG A 147 7.33 -6.76 -1.58
C ARG A 147 8.30 -5.70 -2.08
N ALA A 148 7.86 -4.45 -2.05
CA ALA A 148 8.68 -3.33 -2.52
C ALA A 148 9.97 -3.17 -1.70
N ILE A 149 9.92 -3.41 -0.40
CA ILE A 149 11.06 -3.33 0.51
C ILE A 149 11.88 -4.63 0.49
N GLY A 150 11.23 -5.78 0.56
CA GLY A 150 11.85 -7.09 0.69
C GLY A 150 12.65 -7.57 -0.52
N ARG A 151 12.49 -6.95 -1.70
CA ARG A 151 13.16 -7.37 -2.94
C ARG A 151 14.67 -7.16 -2.95
N TYR A 152 15.19 -6.20 -2.19
CA TYR A 152 16.60 -5.83 -2.27
C TYR A 152 17.54 -6.89 -1.70
N GLY A 153 17.19 -7.49 -0.57
CA GLY A 153 17.99 -8.53 0.04
C GLY A 153 18.25 -9.73 -0.89
N PRO A 154 17.21 -10.39 -1.40
CA PRO A 154 17.35 -11.48 -2.37
C PRO A 154 18.06 -11.08 -3.65
N TYR A 155 17.79 -9.88 -4.18
CA TYR A 155 18.49 -9.37 -5.36
C TYR A 155 19.99 -9.23 -5.11
N LEU A 156 20.39 -8.62 -3.99
CA LEU A 156 21.81 -8.45 -3.64
C LEU A 156 22.50 -9.81 -3.43
N ALA A 157 21.83 -10.74 -2.76
CA ALA A 157 22.37 -12.10 -2.57
C ALA A 157 22.61 -12.84 -3.90
N GLN A 158 21.76 -12.62 -4.89
CA GLN A 158 21.88 -13.23 -6.22
C GLN A 158 23.00 -12.61 -7.06
N HIS A 159 23.22 -11.29 -6.98
CA HIS A 159 24.12 -10.56 -7.89
C HIS A 159 25.49 -10.24 -7.28
N TYR A 160 25.62 -10.34 -5.97
CA TYR A 160 26.85 -10.03 -5.22
C TYR A 160 27.22 -11.19 -4.31
N PRO A 161 28.11 -12.11 -4.74
CA PRO A 161 28.42 -13.35 -4.00
C PRO A 161 28.95 -13.13 -2.59
N ASP A 162 29.62 -12.00 -2.34
CA ASP A 162 30.18 -11.64 -1.03
C ASP A 162 29.15 -10.92 -0.13
N TRP A 163 27.96 -10.58 -0.64
CA TRP A 163 26.94 -9.91 0.13
C TRP A 163 26.27 -10.87 1.13
N LYS A 164 26.19 -10.45 2.37
CA LYS A 164 25.51 -11.20 3.43
C LYS A 164 24.41 -10.33 4.04
N ASN A 165 23.27 -10.94 4.26
CA ASN A 165 22.23 -10.28 5.06
C ASN A 165 22.83 -9.89 6.43
N PRO A 166 22.61 -8.66 6.90
CA PRO A 166 22.94 -8.29 8.25
C PRO A 166 22.26 -9.24 9.25
N THR A 167 23.06 -9.85 10.12
CA THR A 167 22.55 -10.82 11.11
C THR A 167 22.55 -10.25 12.53
N GLY A 168 22.94 -9.00 12.71
CA GLY A 168 22.95 -8.32 14.00
C GLY A 168 21.65 -7.61 14.32
N PRO A 169 21.53 -7.03 15.53
CA PRO A 169 20.38 -6.20 15.89
C PRO A 169 20.28 -5.01 14.94
N SER A 170 19.05 -4.74 14.47
CA SER A 170 18.73 -3.57 13.65
C SER A 170 18.08 -2.50 14.52
N ALA A 171 18.37 -1.23 14.24
CA ALA A 171 17.65 -0.11 14.83
C ALA A 171 16.73 0.51 13.78
N ASN A 172 15.46 0.67 14.13
CA ASN A 172 14.49 1.39 13.31
C ASN A 172 14.25 2.77 13.94
N VAL A 173 14.47 3.83 13.17
CA VAL A 173 14.21 5.21 13.60
C VAL A 173 13.02 5.71 12.79
N GLY A 174 11.88 5.88 13.43
CA GLY A 174 10.62 6.27 12.81
C GLY A 174 9.73 7.07 13.77
N ALA A 175 8.52 7.40 13.34
CA ALA A 175 7.51 7.95 14.21
C ALA A 175 7.08 6.89 15.24
N ASP A 176 6.72 7.35 16.44
CA ASP A 176 6.34 6.51 17.58
C ASP A 176 4.84 6.08 17.59
N ARG A 177 4.09 6.46 16.55
CA ARG A 177 2.65 6.18 16.48
C ARG A 177 2.35 5.02 15.51
N ALA A 178 1.49 4.12 15.95
CA ALA A 178 1.02 2.98 15.14
C ALA A 178 0.28 3.40 13.84
N SER A 179 -0.23 4.64 13.78
CA SER A 179 -0.82 5.22 12.56
C SER A 179 0.20 5.52 11.45
N HIS A 180 1.51 5.41 11.71
CA HIS A 180 2.55 5.61 10.72
C HIS A 180 2.99 4.30 10.09
N MET A 181 3.16 4.30 8.76
CA MET A 181 3.52 3.12 7.97
C MET A 181 4.74 2.37 8.52
N THR A 182 5.78 3.07 8.95
CA THR A 182 7.02 2.44 9.46
C THR A 182 6.75 1.55 10.66
N ILE A 183 5.95 2.02 11.62
CA ILE A 183 5.62 1.26 12.84
C ILE A 183 4.63 0.15 12.52
N ALA A 184 3.57 0.45 11.76
CA ALA A 184 2.59 -0.55 11.37
C ALA A 184 3.24 -1.70 10.57
N MET A 185 4.16 -1.41 9.64
CA MET A 185 4.91 -2.44 8.90
C MET A 185 5.85 -3.24 9.81
N ALA A 186 6.57 -2.58 10.73
CA ALA A 186 7.41 -3.29 11.69
C ALA A 186 6.58 -4.17 12.62
N SER A 187 5.38 -3.75 13.01
CA SER A 187 4.46 -4.56 13.83
C SER A 187 3.92 -5.77 13.07
N THR A 188 3.58 -5.61 11.80
CA THR A 188 3.04 -6.71 10.99
C THR A 188 4.13 -7.71 10.57
N PHE A 189 5.31 -7.23 10.11
CA PHE A 189 6.31 -8.05 9.41
C PHE A 189 7.68 -8.11 10.10
N GLY A 190 7.88 -7.38 11.20
CA GLY A 190 9.14 -7.32 11.96
C GLY A 190 9.38 -8.46 12.92
#